data_97dbe27af2f65726d577cf22d6737937
#
_entry.id   97dbe27af2f65726d577cf22d6737937
#
_cell.length_a   1.000
_cell.length_b   1.000
_cell.length_c   1.000
_cell.angle_alpha   90.00
_cell.angle_beta   90.00
_cell.angle_gamma   90.00
#
_symmetry.space_group_name_H-M   'P 1'
#
loop_
_entity.id
_entity.type
_entity.pdbx_description
1 polymer ?
#
loop_
_entity_poly.entity_id
_entity_poly.type
_entity_poly.pdbx_seq_one_letter_code
_entity_poly.pdbx_strand_id
1 'polypeptide(L)'
;LSAGGIPLLSAFIVLTIVVIKRWNGRFVNVLAGAFAYSIFVFICCNLIMSALALIPSIDEAFTNNSTAYTVVYSILAAVAMTFARYVLCRFMNGRFERKGDIYLSGIGLALGDGVLYGLTVISTMSIATAINNEGIDAMMAGLTQNDTETFYQTLGNLVNAPSYLWLLMGIAFTLDVILSIALSAAIQAYVKGVASYMTGCYVAIIQFASYISFQIFDYSSPVSIIVCFVIKMVIDIAAIAYV
;
A
#
# COMPACT_ATOMS: atom_id res chain seq x y z
N LEU A 1 -2.08 10.39 14.85
CA LEU A 1 -1.48 10.51 13.53
C LEU A 1 0.03 10.25 13.55
N SER A 2 0.81 10.95 14.33
CA SER A 2 2.26 10.73 14.45
C SER A 2 2.61 9.29 14.84
N ALA A 3 1.80 8.66 15.71
CA ALA A 3 1.96 7.27 16.12
C ALA A 3 1.87 6.25 14.96
N GLY A 4 1.20 6.59 13.87
CA GLY A 4 1.14 5.73 12.68
C GLY A 4 2.31 5.95 11.71
N GLY A 5 2.74 7.20 11.53
CA GLY A 5 3.83 7.54 10.62
C GLY A 5 5.22 7.12 11.14
N ILE A 6 5.46 7.21 12.45
CA ILE A 6 6.75 6.86 13.05
C ILE A 6 7.14 5.38 12.85
N PRO A 7 6.28 4.38 13.12
CA PRO A 7 6.60 2.97 12.88
C PRO A 7 6.95 2.71 11.41
N LEU A 8 6.19 3.26 10.47
CA LEU A 8 6.42 3.08 9.05
C LEU A 8 7.78 3.64 8.62
N LEU A 9 8.07 4.90 8.93
CA LEU A 9 9.36 5.52 8.57
C LEU A 9 10.53 4.81 9.22
N SER A 10 10.41 4.45 10.50
CA SER A 10 11.46 3.71 11.20
C SER A 10 11.69 2.33 10.57
N ALA A 11 10.63 1.61 10.19
CA ALA A 11 10.74 0.33 9.51
C ALA A 11 11.47 0.45 8.17
N PHE A 12 11.13 1.43 7.33
CA PHE A 12 11.85 1.67 6.08
C PHE A 12 13.33 1.95 6.30
N ILE A 13 13.67 2.84 7.21
CA ILE A 13 15.05 3.23 7.50
C ILE A 13 15.83 2.02 8.06
N VAL A 14 15.28 1.37 9.08
CA VAL A 14 15.94 0.25 9.76
C VAL A 14 16.13 -0.93 8.80
N LEU A 15 15.08 -1.34 8.09
CA LEU A 15 15.15 -2.46 7.14
C LEU A 15 16.13 -2.14 6.00
N THR A 16 16.10 -0.93 5.46
CA THR A 16 17.06 -0.52 4.42
C THR A 16 18.51 -0.60 4.92
N ILE A 17 18.80 -0.07 6.13
CA ILE A 17 20.14 -0.12 6.73
C ILE A 17 20.56 -1.58 6.99
N VAL A 18 19.68 -2.40 7.54
CA VAL A 18 19.94 -3.82 7.81
C VAL A 18 20.25 -4.57 6.52
N VAL A 19 19.46 -4.38 5.46
CA VAL A 19 19.68 -5.03 4.17
C VAL A 19 21.00 -4.59 3.53
N ILE A 20 21.33 -3.30 3.58
CA ILE A 20 22.60 -2.79 3.06
C ILE A 20 23.78 -3.40 3.84
N LYS A 21 23.73 -3.38 5.18
CA LYS A 21 24.85 -3.83 6.01
C LYS A 21 25.01 -5.37 6.03
N ARG A 22 23.89 -6.11 6.11
CA ARG A 22 23.94 -7.57 6.29
C ARG A 22 24.02 -8.35 4.98
N TRP A 23 23.36 -7.86 3.94
CA TRP A 23 23.27 -8.54 2.63
C TRP A 23 23.91 -7.74 1.50
N ASN A 24 24.64 -6.67 1.82
CA ASN A 24 25.43 -5.86 0.88
C ASN A 24 24.61 -5.34 -0.32
N GLY A 25 23.35 -4.96 -0.07
CA GLY A 25 22.45 -4.42 -1.11
C GLY A 25 22.83 -2.99 -1.51
N ARG A 26 22.50 -2.60 -2.74
CA ARG A 26 22.73 -1.25 -3.27
C ARG A 26 21.46 -0.42 -3.16
N PHE A 27 21.54 0.75 -2.53
CA PHE A 27 20.39 1.63 -2.30
C PHE A 27 19.63 2.00 -3.60
N VAL A 28 20.31 2.07 -4.74
CA VAL A 28 19.67 2.33 -6.05
C VAL A 28 18.52 1.37 -6.37
N ASN A 29 18.51 0.17 -5.79
CA ASN A 29 17.43 -0.80 -5.99
C ASN A 29 16.14 -0.41 -5.24
N VAL A 30 16.22 0.39 -4.19
CA VAL A 30 15.03 1.01 -3.58
C VAL A 30 14.36 1.95 -4.58
N LEU A 31 15.16 2.79 -5.25
CA LEU A 31 14.63 3.71 -6.27
C LEU A 31 14.05 2.95 -7.46
N ALA A 32 14.69 1.86 -7.90
CA ALA A 32 14.17 1.01 -8.97
C ALA A 32 12.82 0.38 -8.60
N GLY A 33 12.66 -0.08 -7.35
CA GLY A 33 11.40 -0.59 -6.82
C GLY A 33 10.31 0.48 -6.78
N ALA A 34 10.61 1.65 -6.22
CA ALA A 34 9.67 2.77 -6.14
C ALA A 34 9.24 3.25 -7.54
N PHE A 35 10.16 3.30 -8.50
CA PHE A 35 9.85 3.66 -9.89
C PHE A 35 8.96 2.62 -10.56
N ALA A 36 9.22 1.33 -10.36
CA ALA A 36 8.37 0.27 -10.88
C ALA A 36 6.95 0.34 -10.28
N TYR A 37 6.81 0.60 -8.98
CA TYR A 37 5.52 0.86 -8.36
C TYR A 37 4.79 2.02 -9.04
N SER A 38 5.46 3.14 -9.22
CA SER A 38 4.87 4.34 -9.82
C SER A 38 4.34 4.07 -11.24
N ILE A 39 5.06 3.29 -12.04
CA ILE A 39 4.61 2.96 -13.40
C ILE A 39 3.48 1.93 -13.37
N PHE A 40 3.69 0.77 -12.75
CA PHE A 40 2.78 -0.36 -12.90
C PHE A 40 1.54 -0.25 -12.01
N VAL A 41 1.69 0.24 -10.78
CA VAL A 41 0.57 0.36 -9.85
C VAL A 41 -0.07 1.73 -9.98
N PHE A 42 0.67 2.80 -9.73
CA PHE A 42 0.07 4.13 -9.70
C PHE A 42 -0.44 4.60 -11.05
N ILE A 43 0.35 4.47 -12.15
CA ILE A 43 -0.07 4.96 -13.46
C ILE A 43 -0.97 3.94 -14.16
N CYS A 44 -0.51 2.69 -14.36
CA CYS A 44 -1.25 1.73 -15.18
C CYS A 44 -2.59 1.31 -14.55
N CYS A 45 -2.66 1.08 -13.22
CA CYS A 45 -3.93 0.72 -12.60
C CYS A 45 -4.94 1.87 -12.67
N ASN A 46 -4.52 3.12 -12.44
CA ASN A 46 -5.42 4.27 -12.55
C ASN A 46 -5.89 4.49 -14.00
N LEU A 47 -5.02 4.29 -15.00
CA LEU A 47 -5.42 4.34 -16.41
C LEU A 47 -6.45 3.26 -16.75
N ILE A 48 -6.25 2.03 -16.29
CA ILE A 48 -7.19 0.93 -16.51
C ILE A 48 -8.53 1.22 -15.80
N MET A 49 -8.50 1.67 -14.55
CA MET A 49 -9.72 2.02 -13.82
C MET A 49 -10.47 3.18 -14.49
N SER A 50 -9.77 4.20 -14.95
CA SER A 50 -10.37 5.31 -15.72
C SER A 50 -10.96 4.83 -17.04
N ALA A 51 -10.31 3.90 -17.74
CA ALA A 51 -10.85 3.32 -18.97
C ALA A 51 -12.10 2.46 -18.70
N LEU A 52 -12.14 1.71 -17.60
CA LEU A 52 -13.34 0.95 -17.19
C LEU A 52 -14.50 1.87 -16.84
N ALA A 53 -14.26 3.00 -16.20
CA ALA A 53 -15.27 4.01 -15.88
C ALA A 53 -15.85 4.71 -17.12
N LEU A 54 -15.23 4.61 -18.31
CA LEU A 54 -15.84 5.08 -19.55
C LEU A 54 -17.00 4.19 -20.05
N ILE A 55 -17.13 2.99 -19.49
CA ILE A 55 -18.22 2.06 -19.83
C ILE A 55 -19.39 2.33 -18.87
N PRO A 56 -20.56 2.86 -19.35
CA PRO A 56 -21.63 3.32 -18.48
C PRO A 56 -22.13 2.29 -17.46
N SER A 57 -22.23 1.02 -17.86
CA SER A 57 -22.68 -0.07 -16.97
C SER A 57 -21.68 -0.38 -15.85
N ILE A 58 -20.38 -0.17 -16.09
CA ILE A 58 -19.33 -0.39 -15.10
C ILE A 58 -19.23 0.82 -14.17
N ASP A 59 -19.35 2.03 -14.73
CA ASP A 59 -19.35 3.28 -13.94
C ASP A 59 -20.53 3.30 -12.97
N GLU A 60 -21.73 2.93 -13.44
CA GLU A 60 -22.90 2.78 -12.57
C GLU A 60 -22.69 1.72 -11.47
N ALA A 61 -22.08 0.58 -11.82
CA ALA A 61 -21.78 -0.46 -10.84
C ALA A 61 -20.77 0.01 -9.78
N PHE A 62 -19.75 0.79 -10.17
CA PHE A 62 -18.74 1.34 -9.25
C PHE A 62 -19.33 2.46 -8.38
N THR A 63 -20.19 3.30 -8.92
CA THR A 63 -20.85 4.39 -8.19
C THR A 63 -21.83 3.84 -7.16
N ASN A 64 -22.61 2.83 -7.53
CA ASN A 64 -23.62 2.22 -6.66
C ASN A 64 -23.03 1.23 -5.65
N ASN A 65 -21.84 0.68 -5.92
CA ASN A 65 -21.20 -0.32 -5.07
C ASN A 65 -19.68 -0.08 -4.93
N SER A 66 -19.32 0.68 -3.91
CA SER A 66 -17.91 0.95 -3.59
C SER A 66 -17.08 -0.32 -3.34
N THR A 67 -17.70 -1.39 -2.86
CA THR A 67 -17.03 -2.68 -2.67
C THR A 67 -16.63 -3.30 -4.01
N ALA A 68 -17.45 -3.19 -5.05
CA ALA A 68 -17.11 -3.67 -6.39
C ALA A 68 -15.89 -2.95 -6.96
N TYR A 69 -15.85 -1.62 -6.84
CA TYR A 69 -14.69 -0.81 -7.21
C TYR A 69 -13.42 -1.28 -6.47
N THR A 70 -13.53 -1.43 -5.16
CA THR A 70 -12.42 -1.85 -4.28
C THR A 70 -11.88 -3.22 -4.65
N VAL A 71 -12.75 -4.20 -4.92
CA VAL A 71 -12.34 -5.55 -5.33
C VAL A 71 -11.60 -5.52 -6.66
N VAL A 72 -12.16 -4.84 -7.67
CA VAL A 72 -11.52 -4.74 -9.00
C VAL A 72 -10.18 -4.03 -8.91
N TYR A 73 -10.10 -2.91 -8.19
CA TYR A 73 -8.84 -2.20 -7.98
C TYR A 73 -7.80 -3.07 -7.27
N SER A 74 -8.19 -3.81 -6.22
CA SER A 74 -7.29 -4.69 -5.47
C SER A 74 -6.74 -5.83 -6.32
N ILE A 75 -7.56 -6.42 -7.21
CA ILE A 75 -7.11 -7.43 -8.18
C ILE A 75 -6.08 -6.82 -9.14
N LEU A 76 -6.39 -5.68 -9.74
CA LEU A 76 -5.50 -5.00 -10.67
C LEU A 76 -4.17 -4.62 -10.00
N ALA A 77 -4.23 -4.04 -8.81
CA ALA A 77 -3.04 -3.66 -8.04
C ALA A 77 -2.17 -4.87 -7.69
N ALA A 78 -2.77 -6.00 -7.26
CA ALA A 78 -2.04 -7.22 -6.94
C ALA A 78 -1.34 -7.82 -8.17
N VAL A 79 -2.02 -7.86 -9.32
CA VAL A 79 -1.45 -8.32 -10.58
C VAL A 79 -0.34 -7.38 -11.04
N ALA A 80 -0.58 -6.07 -11.01
CA ALA A 80 0.40 -5.05 -11.40
C ALA A 80 1.65 -5.10 -10.52
N MET A 81 1.48 -5.26 -9.21
CA MET A 81 2.58 -5.39 -8.24
C MET A 81 3.41 -6.66 -8.50
N THR A 82 2.75 -7.78 -8.78
CA THR A 82 3.41 -9.04 -9.12
C THR A 82 4.18 -8.92 -10.44
N PHE A 83 3.59 -8.28 -11.43
CA PHE A 83 4.21 -8.01 -12.71
C PHE A 83 5.40 -7.05 -12.57
N ALA A 84 5.27 -6.00 -11.76
CA ALA A 84 6.38 -5.08 -11.46
C ALA A 84 7.58 -5.82 -10.86
N ARG A 85 7.35 -6.74 -9.89
CA ARG A 85 8.40 -7.61 -9.33
C ARG A 85 9.04 -8.49 -10.40
N TYR A 86 8.22 -9.10 -11.25
CA TYR A 86 8.73 -9.95 -12.33
C TYR A 86 9.61 -9.17 -13.31
N VAL A 87 9.15 -8.00 -13.75
CA VAL A 87 9.89 -7.11 -14.64
C VAL A 87 11.22 -6.71 -14.02
N LEU A 88 11.21 -6.24 -12.75
CA LEU A 88 12.44 -5.90 -12.03
C LEU A 88 13.41 -7.09 -11.98
N CYS A 89 12.93 -8.28 -11.56
CA CYS A 89 13.77 -9.46 -11.47
C CYS A 89 14.31 -9.87 -12.84
N ARG A 90 13.53 -9.78 -13.91
CA ARG A 90 13.91 -10.18 -15.25
C ARG A 90 14.94 -9.23 -15.87
N PHE A 91 14.68 -7.91 -15.80
CA PHE A 91 15.56 -6.90 -16.39
C PHE A 91 16.85 -6.69 -15.59
N MET A 92 16.78 -6.89 -14.28
CA MET A 92 17.93 -6.68 -13.40
C MET A 92 18.61 -7.98 -13.00
N ASN A 93 18.24 -9.14 -13.59
CA ASN A 93 18.77 -10.46 -13.22
C ASN A 93 20.31 -10.51 -13.26
N GLY A 94 20.95 -9.87 -14.25
CA GLY A 94 22.40 -9.74 -14.31
C GLY A 94 23.00 -8.66 -13.38
N ARG A 95 22.16 -7.83 -12.74
CA ARG A 95 22.57 -6.76 -11.83
C ARG A 95 22.25 -7.08 -10.37
N PHE A 96 21.31 -7.99 -10.12
CA PHE A 96 20.99 -8.50 -8.80
C PHE A 96 21.96 -9.63 -8.37
N GLU A 97 23.26 -9.31 -8.39
CA GLU A 97 24.29 -10.26 -7.98
C GLU A 97 24.28 -10.50 -6.47
N ARG A 98 23.84 -9.50 -5.71
CA ARG A 98 23.82 -9.53 -4.25
C ARG A 98 22.42 -9.86 -3.75
N LYS A 99 22.30 -10.70 -2.72
CA LYS A 99 21.00 -11.04 -2.10
C LYS A 99 20.23 -9.80 -1.64
N GLY A 100 20.94 -8.79 -1.12
CA GLY A 100 20.33 -7.55 -0.66
C GLY A 100 19.68 -6.70 -1.76
N ASP A 101 20.07 -6.87 -3.02
CA ASP A 101 19.55 -6.05 -4.12
C ASP A 101 18.05 -6.28 -4.35
N ILE A 102 17.59 -7.56 -4.32
CA ILE A 102 16.17 -7.88 -4.47
C ILE A 102 15.36 -7.45 -3.24
N TYR A 103 15.92 -7.57 -2.05
CA TYR A 103 15.25 -7.13 -0.83
C TYR A 103 15.02 -5.62 -0.83
N LEU A 104 16.03 -4.85 -1.28
CA LEU A 104 15.90 -3.39 -1.42
C LEU A 104 14.89 -3.01 -2.50
N SER A 105 14.78 -3.76 -3.60
CA SER A 105 13.73 -3.51 -4.60
C SER A 105 12.34 -3.80 -4.03
N GLY A 106 12.19 -4.83 -3.18
CA GLY A 106 10.95 -5.11 -2.44
C GLY A 106 10.57 -3.98 -1.49
N ILE A 107 11.55 -3.44 -0.76
CA ILE A 107 11.34 -2.23 0.09
C ILE A 107 10.90 -1.05 -0.77
N GLY A 108 11.52 -0.84 -1.93
CA GLY A 108 11.17 0.24 -2.86
C GLY A 108 9.75 0.12 -3.40
N LEU A 109 9.30 -1.09 -3.74
CA LEU A 109 7.92 -1.34 -4.16
C LEU A 109 6.91 -1.00 -3.06
N ALA A 110 7.19 -1.41 -1.81
CA ALA A 110 6.33 -1.06 -0.68
C ALA A 110 6.39 0.42 -0.31
N LEU A 111 7.48 1.12 -0.64
CA LEU A 111 7.61 2.56 -0.43
C LEU A 111 6.53 3.34 -1.17
N GLY A 112 6.08 2.87 -2.33
CA GLY A 112 5.02 3.52 -3.10
C GLY A 112 3.72 3.63 -2.31
N ASP A 113 3.23 2.52 -1.75
CA ASP A 113 2.05 2.51 -0.86
C ASP A 113 2.31 3.33 0.41
N GLY A 114 3.50 3.20 1.00
CA GLY A 114 3.91 3.93 2.19
C GLY A 114 3.99 5.45 1.98
N VAL A 115 4.39 5.92 0.80
CA VAL A 115 4.39 7.36 0.46
C VAL A 115 2.98 7.89 0.36
N LEU A 116 2.06 7.17 -0.29
CA LEU A 116 0.66 7.57 -0.38
C LEU A 116 0.02 7.66 1.02
N TYR A 117 0.26 6.66 1.87
CA TYR A 117 -0.18 6.71 3.26
C TYR A 117 0.45 7.88 4.02
N GLY A 118 1.74 8.09 3.88
CA GLY A 118 2.45 9.21 4.52
C GLY A 118 1.89 10.56 4.10
N LEU A 119 1.57 10.75 2.83
CA LEU A 119 0.92 11.97 2.32
C LEU A 119 -0.47 12.15 2.93
N THR A 120 -1.26 11.07 3.07
CA THR A 120 -2.57 11.12 3.73
C THR A 120 -2.42 11.54 5.19
N VAL A 121 -1.46 10.97 5.93
CA VAL A 121 -1.18 11.36 7.32
C VAL A 121 -0.77 12.84 7.41
N ILE A 122 0.13 13.29 6.54
CA ILE A 122 0.60 14.69 6.55
C ILE A 122 -0.54 15.66 6.22
N SER A 123 -1.34 15.38 5.19
CA SER A 123 -2.48 16.22 4.82
C SER A 123 -3.51 16.31 5.95
N THR A 124 -3.80 15.19 6.59
CA THR A 124 -4.69 15.12 7.74
C THR A 124 -4.17 15.92 8.94
N MET A 125 -2.86 15.83 9.21
CA MET A 125 -2.22 16.64 10.26
C MET A 125 -2.28 18.13 9.93
N SER A 126 -2.09 18.50 8.67
CA SER A 126 -2.17 19.89 8.22
C SER A 126 -3.59 20.45 8.41
N ILE A 127 -4.61 19.69 8.02
CA ILE A 127 -6.01 20.05 8.23
C ILE A 127 -6.31 20.21 9.72
N ALA A 128 -5.94 19.26 10.57
CA ALA A 128 -6.15 19.34 12.00
C ALA A 128 -5.44 20.54 12.63
N THR A 129 -4.23 20.86 12.17
CA THR A 129 -3.46 22.02 12.67
C THR A 129 -4.12 23.34 12.24
N ALA A 130 -4.59 23.44 11.01
CA ALA A 130 -5.26 24.62 10.50
C ALA A 130 -6.58 24.87 11.27
N ILE A 131 -7.37 23.82 11.50
CA ILE A 131 -8.61 23.92 12.29
C ILE A 131 -8.33 24.41 13.72
N ASN A 132 -7.27 23.89 14.35
CA ASN A 132 -6.91 24.31 15.71
C ASN A 132 -6.41 25.76 15.79
N ASN A 133 -5.78 26.28 14.73
CA ASN A 133 -5.21 27.64 14.72
C ASN A 133 -6.20 28.69 14.22
N GLU A 134 -6.96 28.36 13.17
CA GLU A 134 -7.78 29.34 12.43
C GLU A 134 -9.28 29.12 12.60
N GLY A 135 -9.69 27.95 13.12
CA GLY A 135 -11.07 27.54 13.25
C GLY A 135 -11.66 26.95 11.97
N ILE A 136 -12.77 26.23 12.13
CA ILE A 136 -13.46 25.54 11.00
C ILE A 136 -14.00 26.56 10.00
N ASP A 137 -14.56 27.68 10.49
CA ASP A 137 -15.21 28.69 9.64
C ASP A 137 -14.23 29.36 8.68
N ALA A 138 -12.99 29.61 9.14
CA ALA A 138 -11.93 30.17 8.29
C ALA A 138 -11.53 29.20 7.16
N MET A 139 -11.47 27.91 7.42
CA MET A 139 -11.17 26.91 6.41
C MET A 139 -12.31 26.71 5.40
N MET A 140 -13.54 26.96 5.82
CA MET A 140 -14.72 26.83 4.96
C MET A 140 -14.95 28.09 4.09
N ALA A 141 -14.33 29.21 4.46
CA ALA A 141 -14.45 30.47 3.73
C ALA A 141 -13.86 30.29 2.31
N GLY A 142 -14.70 30.15 1.32
CA GLY A 142 -14.31 29.96 -0.10
C GLY A 142 -14.54 28.56 -0.67
N LEU A 143 -15.04 27.63 0.11
CA LEU A 143 -15.46 26.33 -0.41
C LEU A 143 -16.82 26.41 -1.10
N THR A 144 -17.04 25.60 -2.14
CA THR A 144 -18.38 25.41 -2.72
C THR A 144 -19.24 24.58 -1.75
N GLN A 145 -20.56 24.57 -1.97
CA GLN A 145 -21.48 23.80 -1.10
C GLN A 145 -21.15 22.29 -1.10
N ASN A 146 -20.80 21.72 -2.25
CA ASN A 146 -20.40 20.31 -2.36
C ASN A 146 -19.08 20.03 -1.66
N ASP A 147 -18.10 20.94 -1.77
CA ASP A 147 -16.80 20.81 -1.10
C ASP A 147 -16.96 20.91 0.42
N THR A 148 -17.87 21.76 0.89
CA THR A 148 -18.21 21.91 2.30
C THR A 148 -18.78 20.62 2.88
N GLU A 149 -19.69 19.95 2.17
CA GLU A 149 -20.29 18.68 2.61
C GLU A 149 -19.23 17.57 2.69
N THR A 150 -18.39 17.46 1.66
CA THR A 150 -17.26 16.52 1.61
C THR A 150 -16.25 16.79 2.73
N PHE A 151 -15.98 18.07 3.02
CA PHE A 151 -15.10 18.47 4.12
C PHE A 151 -15.67 18.04 5.49
N TYR A 152 -16.96 18.26 5.75
CA TYR A 152 -17.59 17.82 6.99
C TYR A 152 -17.60 16.30 7.16
N GLN A 153 -17.83 15.55 6.09
CA GLN A 153 -17.75 14.08 6.13
C GLN A 153 -16.33 13.62 6.46
N THR A 154 -15.32 14.23 5.82
CA THR A 154 -13.91 13.92 6.07
C THR A 154 -13.52 14.26 7.51
N LEU A 155 -13.95 15.41 8.00
CA LEU A 155 -13.70 15.84 9.36
C LEU A 155 -14.40 14.94 10.39
N GLY A 156 -15.64 14.54 10.12
CA GLY A 156 -16.39 13.60 10.96
C GLY A 156 -15.69 12.25 11.08
N ASN A 157 -15.21 11.72 9.97
CA ASN A 157 -14.45 10.47 9.94
C ASN A 157 -13.13 10.59 10.72
N LEU A 158 -12.47 11.74 10.64
CA LEU A 158 -11.21 11.99 11.33
C LEU A 158 -11.38 12.12 12.84
N VAL A 159 -12.38 12.87 13.29
CA VAL A 159 -12.66 13.12 14.72
C VAL A 159 -13.15 11.86 15.40
N ASN A 160 -13.96 11.06 14.69
CA ASN A 160 -14.52 9.81 15.23
C ASN A 160 -13.54 8.62 15.12
N ALA A 161 -12.45 8.74 14.36
CA ALA A 161 -11.45 7.69 14.24
C ALA A 161 -10.75 7.46 15.59
N PRO A 162 -10.78 6.25 16.15
CA PRO A 162 -10.08 5.97 17.40
C PRO A 162 -8.57 6.14 17.22
N SER A 163 -7.91 6.75 18.19
CA SER A 163 -6.47 7.08 18.09
C SER A 163 -5.57 5.86 17.88
N TYR A 164 -5.96 4.68 18.36
CA TYR A 164 -5.22 3.43 18.13
C TYR A 164 -5.27 2.95 16.67
N LEU A 165 -6.26 3.39 15.87
CA LEU A 165 -6.35 3.06 14.46
C LEU A 165 -5.07 3.45 13.71
N TRP A 166 -4.55 4.64 13.97
CA TRP A 166 -3.34 5.13 13.32
C TRP A 166 -2.10 4.30 13.65
N LEU A 167 -2.01 3.82 14.90
CA LEU A 167 -0.94 2.92 15.30
C LEU A 167 -1.06 1.57 14.59
N LEU A 168 -2.26 1.00 14.55
CA LEU A 168 -2.52 -0.26 13.86
C LEU A 168 -2.20 -0.16 12.37
N MET A 169 -2.60 0.93 11.70
CA MET A 169 -2.25 1.19 10.31
C MET A 169 -0.72 1.23 10.11
N GLY A 170 0.01 1.92 10.98
CA GLY A 170 1.48 1.95 10.92
C GLY A 170 2.12 0.56 11.07
N ILE A 171 1.58 -0.29 11.94
CA ILE A 171 2.03 -1.68 12.10
C ILE A 171 1.71 -2.50 10.85
N ALA A 172 0.50 -2.39 10.30
CA ALA A 172 0.09 -3.09 9.08
C ALA A 172 1.00 -2.75 7.89
N PHE A 173 1.27 -1.46 7.66
CA PHE A 173 2.20 -1.04 6.60
C PHE A 173 3.64 -1.51 6.84
N THR A 174 4.06 -1.64 8.10
CA THR A 174 5.37 -2.24 8.42
C THR A 174 5.43 -3.70 7.99
N LEU A 175 4.35 -4.45 8.22
CA LEU A 175 4.23 -5.83 7.75
C LEU A 175 4.18 -5.91 6.23
N ASP A 176 3.50 -4.97 5.55
CA ASP A 176 3.48 -4.89 4.09
C ASP A 176 4.89 -4.71 3.49
N VAL A 177 5.77 -3.94 4.16
CA VAL A 177 7.18 -3.82 3.73
C VAL A 177 7.88 -5.19 3.81
N ILE A 178 7.71 -5.90 4.92
CA ILE A 178 8.33 -7.22 5.12
C ILE A 178 7.74 -8.23 4.12
N LEU A 179 6.43 -8.22 3.93
CA LEU A 179 5.74 -9.05 2.93
C LEU A 179 6.27 -8.76 1.53
N SER A 180 6.42 -7.49 1.16
CA SER A 180 6.93 -7.10 -0.16
C SER A 180 8.36 -7.60 -0.40
N ILE A 181 9.22 -7.62 0.64
CA ILE A 181 10.55 -8.22 0.58
C ILE A 181 10.43 -9.72 0.28
N ALA A 182 9.60 -10.45 1.03
CA ALA A 182 9.41 -11.89 0.88
C ALA A 182 8.87 -12.23 -0.53
N LEU A 183 7.81 -11.55 -0.97
CA LEU A 183 7.22 -11.78 -2.29
C LEU A 183 8.18 -11.44 -3.45
N SER A 184 9.06 -10.45 -3.28
CA SER A 184 10.10 -10.13 -4.25
C SER A 184 11.15 -11.23 -4.31
N ALA A 185 11.52 -11.82 -3.18
CA ALA A 185 12.42 -12.97 -3.11
C ALA A 185 11.81 -14.21 -3.80
N ALA A 186 10.51 -14.46 -3.60
CA ALA A 186 9.80 -15.55 -4.27
C ALA A 186 9.81 -15.41 -5.80
N ILE A 187 9.52 -14.23 -6.32
CA ILE A 187 9.57 -13.95 -7.76
C ILE A 187 11.00 -14.07 -8.30
N GLN A 188 12.01 -13.66 -7.55
CA GLN A 188 13.40 -13.88 -7.95
C GLN A 188 13.75 -15.36 -8.03
N ALA A 189 13.30 -16.19 -7.09
CA ALA A 189 13.49 -17.63 -7.13
C ALA A 189 12.85 -18.24 -8.38
N TYR A 190 11.67 -17.79 -8.77
CA TYR A 190 11.02 -18.18 -10.02
C TYR A 190 11.84 -17.75 -11.25
N VAL A 191 12.27 -16.51 -11.33
CA VAL A 191 13.07 -15.99 -12.47
C VAL A 191 14.41 -16.74 -12.63
N LYS A 192 14.98 -17.20 -11.51
CA LYS A 192 16.21 -18.03 -11.50
C LYS A 192 15.96 -19.51 -11.78
N GLY A 193 14.72 -19.94 -12.00
CA GLY A 193 14.35 -21.32 -12.27
C GLY A 193 14.39 -22.25 -11.04
N VAL A 194 14.48 -21.69 -9.83
CA VAL A 194 14.48 -22.46 -8.58
C VAL A 194 13.04 -22.79 -8.14
N ALA A 195 12.09 -21.90 -8.43
CA ALA A 195 10.68 -22.05 -8.07
C ALA A 195 9.80 -22.29 -9.31
N SER A 196 8.62 -22.93 -9.11
CA SER A 196 7.64 -23.22 -10.14
C SER A 196 7.03 -21.95 -10.75
N TYR A 197 6.50 -22.07 -11.99
CA TYR A 197 5.73 -21.00 -12.63
C TYR A 197 4.47 -20.59 -11.83
N MET A 198 3.93 -21.47 -11.01
CA MET A 198 2.81 -21.15 -10.13
C MET A 198 3.15 -20.11 -9.05
N THR A 199 4.43 -19.87 -8.79
CA THR A 199 4.87 -18.86 -7.81
C THR A 199 4.31 -17.47 -8.11
N GLY A 200 4.24 -17.08 -9.38
CA GLY A 200 3.64 -15.81 -9.78
C GLY A 200 2.15 -15.71 -9.40
N CYS A 201 1.40 -16.80 -9.60
CA CYS A 201 -0.01 -16.85 -9.21
C CYS A 201 -0.17 -16.78 -7.68
N TYR A 202 0.64 -17.51 -6.92
CA TYR A 202 0.62 -17.47 -5.46
C TYR A 202 0.95 -16.08 -4.92
N VAL A 203 1.98 -15.43 -5.48
CA VAL A 203 2.35 -14.07 -5.11
C VAL A 203 1.20 -13.08 -5.39
N ALA A 204 0.52 -13.19 -6.53
CA ALA A 204 -0.62 -12.34 -6.86
C ALA A 204 -1.80 -12.58 -5.91
N ILE A 205 -2.11 -13.84 -5.57
CA ILE A 205 -3.19 -14.19 -4.64
C ILE A 205 -2.89 -13.66 -3.24
N ILE A 206 -1.67 -13.83 -2.75
CA ILE A 206 -1.25 -13.34 -1.43
C ILE A 206 -1.33 -11.80 -1.40
N GLN A 207 -0.84 -11.13 -2.43
CA GLN A 207 -0.90 -9.68 -2.52
C GLN A 207 -2.34 -9.17 -2.57
N PHE A 208 -3.21 -9.84 -3.33
CA PHE A 208 -4.64 -9.55 -3.35
C PHE A 208 -5.29 -9.74 -1.98
N ALA A 209 -5.04 -10.87 -1.32
CA ALA A 209 -5.60 -11.16 0.00
C ALA A 209 -5.16 -10.12 1.04
N SER A 210 -3.89 -9.67 1.00
CA SER A 210 -3.38 -8.62 1.87
C SER A 210 -4.08 -7.28 1.60
N TYR A 211 -4.23 -6.87 0.33
CA TYR A 211 -4.90 -5.62 -0.01
C TYR A 211 -6.38 -5.62 0.36
N ILE A 212 -7.12 -6.67 -0.01
CA ILE A 212 -8.56 -6.73 0.18
C ILE A 212 -8.95 -6.82 1.65
N SER A 213 -8.14 -7.51 2.46
CA SER A 213 -8.39 -7.65 3.89
C SER A 213 -8.44 -6.32 4.63
N PHE A 214 -7.80 -5.29 4.11
CA PHE A 214 -7.79 -3.95 4.70
C PHE A 214 -8.95 -3.07 4.21
N GLN A 215 -9.53 -3.36 3.05
CA GLN A 215 -10.46 -2.46 2.37
C GLN A 215 -11.93 -2.91 2.40
N ILE A 216 -12.20 -4.18 2.70
CA ILE A 216 -13.59 -4.72 2.72
C ILE A 216 -14.35 -4.33 3.99
N PHE A 217 -13.65 -4.01 5.07
CA PHE A 217 -14.29 -3.84 6.36
C PHE A 217 -14.76 -2.40 6.60
N ASP A 218 -15.96 -2.30 7.15
CA ASP A 218 -16.51 -1.04 7.61
C ASP A 218 -15.76 -0.58 8.87
N TYR A 219 -15.14 0.59 8.80
CA TYR A 219 -14.44 1.21 9.92
C TYR A 219 -15.37 1.91 10.93
N SER A 220 -16.68 1.75 10.79
CA SER A 220 -17.66 2.33 11.71
C SER A 220 -17.64 1.73 13.11
N SER A 221 -17.14 0.50 13.25
CA SER A 221 -17.10 -0.24 14.52
C SER A 221 -15.68 -0.54 14.97
N PRO A 222 -15.30 -0.25 16.23
CA PRO A 222 -14.01 -0.64 16.80
C PRO A 222 -13.71 -2.13 16.70
N VAL A 223 -14.73 -2.97 16.81
CA VAL A 223 -14.58 -4.43 16.69
C VAL A 223 -14.23 -4.82 15.26
N SER A 224 -14.89 -4.24 14.25
CA SER A 224 -14.60 -4.49 12.85
C SER A 224 -13.16 -4.11 12.50
N ILE A 225 -12.70 -2.97 13.01
CA ILE A 225 -11.31 -2.51 12.82
C ILE A 225 -10.32 -3.55 13.35
N ILE A 226 -10.49 -4.01 14.59
CA ILE A 226 -9.58 -4.98 15.21
C ILE A 226 -9.60 -6.31 14.44
N VAL A 227 -10.78 -6.81 14.09
CA VAL A 227 -10.91 -8.07 13.32
C VAL A 227 -10.20 -7.97 11.98
N CYS A 228 -10.39 -6.88 11.25
CA CYS A 228 -9.73 -6.61 9.98
C CYS A 228 -8.19 -6.67 10.13
N PHE A 229 -7.66 -5.97 11.13
CA PHE A 229 -6.21 -5.98 11.39
C PHE A 229 -5.69 -7.36 11.75
N VAL A 230 -6.41 -8.12 12.57
CA VAL A 230 -6.01 -9.49 12.93
C VAL A 230 -5.98 -10.38 11.69
N ILE A 231 -7.00 -10.31 10.83
CA ILE A 231 -7.04 -11.08 9.58
C ILE A 231 -5.86 -10.72 8.67
N LYS A 232 -5.61 -9.42 8.45
CA LYS A 232 -4.48 -8.95 7.66
C LYS A 232 -3.15 -9.44 8.24
N MET A 233 -2.94 -9.28 9.54
CA MET A 233 -1.71 -9.73 10.20
C MET A 233 -1.49 -11.24 10.05
N VAL A 234 -2.55 -12.05 10.17
CA VAL A 234 -2.47 -13.50 9.99
C VAL A 234 -2.08 -13.85 8.54
N ILE A 235 -2.69 -13.19 7.54
CA ILE A 235 -2.36 -13.40 6.13
C ILE A 235 -0.89 -13.04 5.87
N ASP A 236 -0.45 -11.87 6.28
CA ASP A 236 0.89 -11.37 6.01
C ASP A 236 1.96 -12.22 6.71
N ILE A 237 1.77 -12.57 7.99
CA ILE A 237 2.69 -13.42 8.75
C ILE A 237 2.75 -14.83 8.16
N ALA A 238 1.60 -15.42 7.82
CA ALA A 238 1.56 -16.74 7.19
C ALA A 238 2.27 -16.75 5.84
N ALA A 239 2.08 -15.71 5.03
CA ALA A 239 2.75 -15.56 3.74
C ALA A 239 4.26 -15.37 3.89
N ILE A 240 4.71 -14.54 4.83
CA ILE A 240 6.15 -14.33 5.13
C ILE A 240 6.80 -15.63 5.62
N ALA A 241 6.10 -16.41 6.42
CA ALA A 241 6.61 -17.69 6.94
C ALA A 241 6.68 -18.79 5.87
N TYR A 242 5.82 -18.71 4.84
CA TYR A 242 5.77 -19.68 3.75
C TYR A 242 6.84 -19.45 2.67
N VAL A 243 7.24 -18.22 2.44
CA VAL A 243 8.24 -17.82 1.43
C VAL A 243 9.68 -17.98 1.95
#